data_dd0ad284a9bbec3dca40c0ab3c119e70
#
_entry.id   dd0ad284a9bbec3dca40c0ab3c119e70
#
_cell.length_a   1.000
_cell.length_b   1.000
_cell.length_c   1.000
_cell.angle_alpha   90.00
_cell.angle_beta   90.00
_cell.angle_gamma   90.00
#
_symmetry.space_group_name_H-M   'P 1'
#
loop_
_entity.id
_entity.type
_entity.pdbx_description
1 polymer ?
#
loop_
_entity_poly.entity_id
_entity_poly.type
_entity_poly.pdbx_seq_one_letter_code
_entity_poly.pdbx_strand_id
1 'polypeptide(L)'
;MAINFNKVEFILSAASEKQFVRDGMPQLAFAGRSNVGKSSVINRLVNRKNFARVGASPGKTSQINYFKIDGKLYLVDLPGYGYAKVSKTERDRWGKLMESYFQSAGLIHLGLQIVDARHKPTADDVTMHDYFVQTGCPVVIVANKLDKLKAREIEPNLAQIRETLSLRDDELVIPFSAEKGTGKEQLIAAILDHLND
;
A
#
# COMPACT_ATOMS: atom_id res chain seq x y z
N MET A 1 16.77 13.64 2.06
CA MET A 1 16.71 13.27 3.52
C MET A 1 17.09 11.80 3.71
N ALA A 2 18.05 11.44 4.60
CA ALA A 2 18.37 10.03 4.86
C ALA A 2 17.33 9.44 5.83
N ILE A 3 16.72 8.31 5.47
CA ILE A 3 15.73 7.59 6.29
C ILE A 3 16.19 6.15 6.48
N ASN A 4 16.25 5.70 7.73
CA ASN A 4 16.60 4.32 8.06
C ASN A 4 15.35 3.46 8.22
N PHE A 5 14.96 2.74 7.19
CA PHE A 5 13.81 1.84 7.20
C PHE A 5 13.92 0.67 8.18
N ASN A 6 15.13 0.37 8.72
CA ASN A 6 15.28 -0.67 9.74
C ASN A 6 14.80 -0.21 11.13
N LYS A 7 14.72 1.10 11.36
CA LYS A 7 14.17 1.68 12.59
C LYS A 7 12.67 1.83 12.45
N VAL A 8 11.94 0.79 12.77
CA VAL A 8 10.48 0.74 12.67
C VAL A 8 9.86 0.43 14.03
N GLU A 9 8.78 1.16 14.34
CA GLU A 9 8.01 1.04 15.57
C GLU A 9 6.52 0.97 15.22
N PHE A 10 5.79 0.02 15.83
CA PHE A 10 4.33 0.01 15.76
C PHE A 10 3.76 1.07 16.73
N ILE A 11 2.89 1.93 16.25
CA ILE A 11 2.32 3.03 17.04
C ILE A 11 0.92 2.67 17.52
N LEU A 12 -0.02 2.41 16.59
CA LEU A 12 -1.39 2.07 16.93
C LEU A 12 -2.13 1.44 15.75
N SER A 13 -3.29 0.86 16.07
CA SER A 13 -4.31 0.46 15.08
C SER A 13 -5.52 1.37 15.24
N ALA A 14 -5.84 2.16 14.22
CA ALA A 14 -6.99 3.05 14.20
C ALA A 14 -8.24 2.33 13.69
N ALA A 15 -9.30 2.29 14.50
CA ALA A 15 -10.62 1.76 14.17
C ALA A 15 -11.65 2.86 13.86
N SER A 16 -11.28 4.12 14.03
CA SER A 16 -12.13 5.29 13.78
C SER A 16 -11.27 6.52 13.45
N GLU A 17 -11.87 7.49 12.82
CA GLU A 17 -11.23 8.75 12.42
C GLU A 17 -10.56 9.49 13.61
N LYS A 18 -11.14 9.41 14.82
CA LYS A 18 -10.58 10.06 16.02
C LYS A 18 -9.20 9.54 16.39
N GLN A 19 -8.82 8.36 15.88
CA GLN A 19 -7.54 7.71 16.16
C GLN A 19 -6.50 7.93 15.05
N PHE A 20 -6.85 8.66 13.99
CA PHE A 20 -5.88 8.97 12.93
C PHE A 20 -4.75 9.84 13.48
N VAL A 21 -3.53 9.48 13.12
CA VAL A 21 -2.35 10.27 13.49
C VAL A 21 -2.35 11.56 12.66
N ARG A 22 -2.23 12.72 13.34
CA ARG A 22 -2.29 14.07 12.74
C ARG A 22 -1.17 14.96 13.27
N ASP A 23 0.03 14.40 13.41
CA ASP A 23 1.20 15.11 13.97
C ASP A 23 2.06 15.81 12.89
N GLY A 24 1.58 15.84 11.64
CA GLY A 24 2.25 16.52 10.52
C GLY A 24 3.38 15.73 9.87
N MET A 25 3.70 14.53 10.35
CA MET A 25 4.68 13.69 9.68
C MET A 25 4.10 13.05 8.41
N PRO A 26 4.93 12.90 7.34
CA PRO A 26 4.50 12.26 6.10
C PRO A 26 3.92 10.86 6.33
N GLN A 27 2.79 10.56 5.69
CA GLN A 27 2.13 9.26 5.73
C GLN A 27 2.15 8.61 4.36
N LEU A 28 2.71 7.39 4.28
CA LEU A 28 2.75 6.56 3.09
C LEU A 28 1.68 5.48 3.22
N ALA A 29 0.59 5.58 2.45
CA ALA A 29 -0.56 4.69 2.55
C ALA A 29 -0.38 3.44 1.69
N PHE A 30 -0.27 2.28 2.32
CA PHE A 30 -0.20 0.97 1.67
C PHE A 30 -1.60 0.40 1.46
N ALA A 31 -2.03 0.29 0.22
CA ALA A 31 -3.29 -0.31 -0.19
C ALA A 31 -3.04 -1.57 -1.02
N GLY A 32 -3.97 -2.52 -0.98
CA GLY A 32 -3.88 -3.73 -1.80
C GLY A 32 -4.94 -4.75 -1.40
N ARG A 33 -5.29 -5.62 -2.34
CA ARG A 33 -6.23 -6.72 -2.08
C ARG A 33 -5.70 -7.67 -1.02
N SER A 34 -6.62 -8.36 -0.36
CA SER A 34 -6.29 -9.50 0.49
C SER A 34 -5.40 -10.50 -0.26
N ASN A 35 -4.33 -10.96 0.37
CA ASN A 35 -3.37 -11.93 -0.17
C ASN A 35 -2.53 -11.45 -1.37
N VAL A 36 -2.55 -10.18 -1.72
CA VAL A 36 -1.66 -9.62 -2.76
C VAL A 36 -0.19 -9.58 -2.31
N GLY A 37 0.04 -9.68 -1.00
CA GLY A 37 1.37 -9.61 -0.39
C GLY A 37 1.74 -8.24 0.16
N LYS A 38 0.76 -7.37 0.45
CA LYS A 38 0.98 -6.03 1.02
C LYS A 38 1.84 -6.07 2.28
N SER A 39 1.50 -6.90 3.28
CA SER A 39 2.30 -7.07 4.50
C SER A 39 3.71 -7.60 4.21
N SER A 40 3.88 -8.44 3.19
CA SER A 40 5.19 -8.94 2.77
C SER A 40 6.05 -7.83 2.16
N VAL A 41 5.44 -6.92 1.39
CA VAL A 41 6.13 -5.72 0.85
C VAL A 41 6.58 -4.81 1.99
N ILE A 42 5.69 -4.51 2.96
CA ILE A 42 6.03 -3.71 4.15
C ILE A 42 7.20 -4.36 4.91
N ASN A 43 7.09 -5.66 5.22
CA ASN A 43 8.15 -6.41 5.94
C ASN A 43 9.48 -6.38 5.19
N ARG A 44 9.45 -6.46 3.85
CA ARG A 44 10.65 -6.37 3.01
C ARG A 44 11.29 -4.98 3.07
N LEU A 45 10.48 -3.92 3.05
CA LEU A 45 10.97 -2.54 3.17
C LEU A 45 11.69 -2.30 4.49
N VAL A 46 11.10 -2.77 5.60
CA VAL A 46 11.64 -2.54 6.96
C VAL A 46 12.64 -3.61 7.41
N ASN A 47 13.01 -4.56 6.54
CA ASN A 47 13.93 -5.68 6.85
C ASN A 47 13.51 -6.49 8.09
N ARG A 48 12.20 -6.65 8.32
CA ARG A 48 11.66 -7.42 9.44
C ARG A 48 10.80 -8.56 8.95
N LYS A 49 10.99 -9.76 9.52
CA LYS A 49 10.09 -10.89 9.28
C LYS A 49 8.86 -10.76 10.18
N ASN A 50 7.67 -10.95 9.62
CA ASN A 50 6.39 -11.01 10.35
C ASN A 50 6.00 -9.74 11.14
N PHE A 51 6.63 -8.59 10.87
CA PHE A 51 6.35 -7.34 11.59
C PHE A 51 4.94 -6.81 11.29
N ALA A 52 4.56 -6.72 10.01
CA ALA A 52 3.24 -6.29 9.57
C ALA A 52 2.16 -7.39 9.63
N ARG A 53 2.38 -8.49 10.36
CA ARG A 53 1.39 -9.55 10.59
C ARG A 53 0.34 -9.23 11.64
N VAL A 54 0.28 -8.02 12.11
CA VAL A 54 -0.73 -7.59 13.07
C VAL A 54 -2.10 -7.64 12.38
N GLY A 55 -2.79 -8.79 12.47
CA GLY A 55 -4.10 -8.97 11.89
C GLY A 55 -4.28 -10.14 10.90
N ALA A 56 -3.37 -11.12 10.87
CA ALA A 56 -3.47 -12.31 10.02
C ALA A 56 -4.61 -13.29 10.38
N SER A 57 -5.52 -12.92 11.27
CA SER A 57 -6.76 -13.68 11.49
C SER A 57 -7.83 -13.15 10.54
N PRO A 58 -8.42 -14.01 9.69
CA PRO A 58 -9.55 -13.62 8.86
C PRO A 58 -10.64 -13.00 9.73
N GLY A 59 -11.09 -11.78 9.41
CA GLY A 59 -12.13 -11.06 10.15
C GLY A 59 -11.63 -10.07 11.21
N LYS A 60 -10.32 -9.87 11.42
CA LYS A 60 -9.79 -8.90 12.41
C LYS A 60 -9.16 -7.63 11.82
N THR A 61 -9.07 -7.49 10.51
CA THR A 61 -8.31 -6.41 9.88
C THR A 61 -9.22 -5.35 9.28
N SER A 62 -10.05 -4.75 10.11
CA SER A 62 -10.80 -3.53 9.76
C SER A 62 -10.18 -2.27 10.36
N GLN A 63 -8.88 -2.29 10.65
CA GLN A 63 -8.16 -1.20 11.27
C GLN A 63 -7.01 -0.72 10.38
N ILE A 64 -6.68 0.56 10.48
CA ILE A 64 -5.53 1.18 9.83
C ILE A 64 -4.36 1.11 10.80
N ASN A 65 -3.26 0.45 10.40
CA ASN A 65 -2.09 0.28 11.25
C ASN A 65 -1.02 1.31 10.93
N TYR A 66 -0.50 1.98 11.95
CA TYR A 66 0.54 2.99 11.83
C TYR A 66 1.88 2.45 12.31
N PHE A 67 2.88 2.51 11.44
CA PHE A 67 4.26 2.16 11.73
C PHE A 67 5.16 3.38 11.52
N LYS A 68 5.81 3.86 12.57
CA LYS A 68 6.75 4.99 12.49
C LYS A 68 8.11 4.52 12.03
N ILE A 69 8.69 5.19 11.04
CA ILE A 69 10.00 4.90 10.47
C ILE A 69 10.98 6.01 10.82
N ASP A 70 12.06 5.64 11.54
CA ASP A 70 13.18 6.52 11.91
C ASP A 70 12.75 7.87 12.55
N GLY A 71 11.54 7.89 13.14
CA GLY A 71 10.94 9.11 13.69
C GLY A 71 10.55 10.18 12.67
N LYS A 72 10.52 9.86 11.37
CA LYS A 72 10.43 10.84 10.28
C LYS A 72 9.20 10.71 9.38
N LEU A 73 8.62 9.51 9.29
CA LEU A 73 7.42 9.23 8.51
C LEU A 73 6.63 8.06 9.08
N TYR A 74 5.42 7.86 8.56
CA TYR A 74 4.60 6.68 8.84
C TYR A 74 4.42 5.82 7.59
N LEU A 75 4.61 4.50 7.74
CA LEU A 75 3.98 3.54 6.86
C LEU A 75 2.60 3.26 7.44
N VAL A 76 1.57 3.47 6.63
CA VAL A 76 0.17 3.30 7.04
C VAL A 76 -0.39 2.11 6.29
N ASP A 77 -0.59 1.00 7.01
CA ASP A 77 -1.10 -0.24 6.44
C ASP A 77 -2.63 -0.20 6.45
N LEU A 78 -3.22 0.05 5.28
CA LEU A 78 -4.65 0.09 5.09
C LEU A 78 -5.23 -1.34 5.08
N PRO A 79 -6.48 -1.54 5.53
CA PRO A 79 -7.14 -2.84 5.45
C PRO A 79 -7.14 -3.39 4.02
N GLY A 80 -6.89 -4.69 3.84
CA GLY A 80 -6.95 -5.34 2.53
C GLY A 80 -8.39 -5.40 2.01
N TYR A 81 -8.62 -4.99 0.76
CA TYR A 81 -9.93 -5.07 0.11
C TYR A 81 -10.14 -6.41 -0.64
N GLY A 82 -11.33 -6.62 -1.21
CA GLY A 82 -11.65 -7.82 -2.01
C GLY A 82 -11.80 -9.11 -1.20
N TYR A 83 -12.06 -9.03 0.11
CA TYR A 83 -12.26 -10.22 0.94
C TYR A 83 -13.72 -10.68 0.91
N ALA A 84 -13.97 -11.85 0.30
CA ALA A 84 -15.34 -12.36 0.07
C ALA A 84 -16.07 -12.84 1.34
N LYS A 85 -15.37 -13.08 2.45
CA LYS A 85 -15.91 -13.73 3.65
C LYS A 85 -16.19 -12.79 4.84
N VAL A 86 -16.30 -11.48 4.60
CA VAL A 86 -16.69 -10.53 5.65
C VAL A 86 -18.19 -10.24 5.59
N SER A 87 -18.81 -10.01 6.74
CA SER A 87 -20.22 -9.62 6.81
C SER A 87 -20.45 -8.28 6.10
N LYS A 88 -21.67 -8.03 5.67
CA LYS A 88 -22.06 -6.75 5.07
C LYS A 88 -21.75 -5.59 6.03
N THR A 89 -22.06 -5.75 7.30
CA THR A 89 -21.83 -4.74 8.35
C THR A 89 -20.34 -4.40 8.52
N GLU A 90 -19.47 -5.40 8.49
CA GLU A 90 -18.03 -5.19 8.57
C GLU A 90 -17.49 -4.50 7.32
N ARG A 91 -18.02 -4.83 6.14
CA ARG A 91 -17.65 -4.19 4.88
C ARG A 91 -18.08 -2.72 4.86
N ASP A 92 -19.27 -2.40 5.33
CA ASP A 92 -19.78 -1.03 5.41
C ASP A 92 -18.96 -0.20 6.42
N ARG A 93 -18.60 -0.78 7.57
CA ARG A 93 -17.73 -0.15 8.57
C ARG A 93 -16.34 0.14 8.03
N TRP A 94 -15.76 -0.83 7.33
CA TRP A 94 -14.48 -0.70 6.67
C TRP A 94 -14.52 0.39 5.58
N GLY A 95 -15.55 0.40 4.73
CA GLY A 95 -15.73 1.42 3.70
C GLY A 95 -15.77 2.82 4.29
N LYS A 96 -16.54 3.04 5.35
CA LYS A 96 -16.60 4.34 6.05
C LYS A 96 -15.26 4.77 6.63
N LEU A 97 -14.51 3.85 7.23
CA LEU A 97 -13.20 4.15 7.79
C LEU A 97 -12.20 4.57 6.69
N MET A 98 -12.20 3.86 5.56
CA MET A 98 -11.37 4.17 4.41
C MET A 98 -11.75 5.51 3.79
N GLU A 99 -13.04 5.75 3.59
CA GLU A 99 -13.57 7.01 3.07
C GLU A 99 -13.14 8.19 3.96
N SER A 100 -13.33 8.09 5.29
CA SER A 100 -12.87 9.12 6.23
C SER A 100 -11.37 9.36 6.16
N TYR A 101 -10.57 8.31 5.96
CA TYR A 101 -9.12 8.43 5.86
C TYR A 101 -8.70 9.15 4.57
N PHE A 102 -9.28 8.77 3.42
CA PHE A 102 -9.00 9.42 2.14
C PHE A 102 -9.52 10.87 2.08
N GLN A 103 -10.65 11.17 2.72
CA GLN A 103 -11.21 12.53 2.81
C GLN A 103 -10.47 13.43 3.80
N SER A 104 -9.62 12.86 4.67
CA SER A 104 -8.83 13.65 5.62
C SER A 104 -7.71 14.39 4.88
N ALA A 105 -7.95 15.66 4.57
CA ALA A 105 -7.06 16.49 3.77
C ALA A 105 -5.62 16.49 4.31
N GLY A 106 -4.66 16.25 3.44
CA GLY A 106 -3.23 16.32 3.74
C GLY A 106 -2.67 15.20 4.62
N LEU A 107 -3.44 14.14 4.93
CA LEU A 107 -2.89 12.99 5.66
C LEU A 107 -2.00 12.13 4.79
N ILE A 108 -2.46 11.78 3.58
CA ILE A 108 -1.73 10.89 2.69
C ILE A 108 -0.77 11.72 1.83
N HIS A 109 0.53 11.47 1.96
CA HIS A 109 1.57 12.12 1.16
C HIS A 109 1.90 11.31 -0.09
N LEU A 110 1.83 9.98 0.01
CA LEU A 110 2.06 9.07 -1.11
C LEU A 110 1.23 7.80 -0.93
N GLY A 111 0.50 7.41 -1.97
CA GLY A 111 -0.15 6.11 -2.08
C GLY A 111 0.82 5.06 -2.61
N LEU A 112 0.84 3.89 -1.99
CA LEU A 112 1.58 2.72 -2.45
C LEU A 112 0.56 1.61 -2.68
N GLN A 113 0.10 1.47 -3.93
CA GLN A 113 -0.89 0.45 -4.28
C GLN A 113 -0.21 -0.83 -4.73
N ILE A 114 -0.40 -1.90 -3.97
CA ILE A 114 0.17 -3.21 -4.25
C ILE A 114 -0.82 -4.03 -5.08
N VAL A 115 -0.39 -4.44 -6.27
CA VAL A 115 -1.13 -5.33 -7.18
C VAL A 115 -0.35 -6.62 -7.42
N ASP A 116 -1.04 -7.67 -7.86
CA ASP A 116 -0.41 -8.95 -8.20
C ASP A 116 0.08 -8.91 -9.65
N ALA A 117 1.41 -8.94 -9.84
CA ALA A 117 2.02 -8.87 -11.18
C ALA A 117 1.58 -10.00 -12.13
N ARG A 118 1.03 -11.10 -11.61
CA ARG A 118 0.63 -12.27 -12.40
C ARG A 118 -0.72 -12.11 -13.10
N HIS A 119 -1.52 -11.15 -12.67
CA HIS A 119 -2.92 -11.04 -13.07
C HIS A 119 -3.29 -9.61 -13.47
N LYS A 120 -4.28 -9.52 -14.35
CA LYS A 120 -4.95 -8.26 -14.62
C LYS A 120 -5.52 -7.68 -13.30
N PRO A 121 -5.31 -6.39 -13.00
CA PRO A 121 -5.97 -5.73 -11.87
C PRO A 121 -7.48 -5.92 -11.89
N THR A 122 -8.07 -6.08 -10.72
CA THR A 122 -9.51 -6.26 -10.56
C THR A 122 -10.25 -4.94 -10.48
N ALA A 123 -11.57 -4.97 -10.54
CA ALA A 123 -12.41 -3.78 -10.35
C ALA A 123 -12.13 -3.08 -9.00
N ASP A 124 -11.84 -3.86 -7.94
CA ASP A 124 -11.49 -3.29 -6.64
C ASP A 124 -10.13 -2.57 -6.68
N ASP A 125 -9.17 -3.07 -7.48
CA ASP A 125 -7.87 -2.40 -7.68
C ASP A 125 -8.06 -1.07 -8.43
N VAL A 126 -8.93 -1.05 -9.45
CA VAL A 126 -9.30 0.18 -10.18
C VAL A 126 -9.96 1.18 -9.24
N THR A 127 -10.96 0.75 -8.47
CA THR A 127 -11.66 1.61 -7.50
C THR A 127 -10.67 2.20 -6.48
N MET A 128 -9.72 1.42 -5.97
CA MET A 128 -8.71 1.91 -5.03
C MET A 128 -7.78 2.94 -5.68
N HIS A 129 -7.37 2.70 -6.92
CA HIS A 129 -6.58 3.67 -7.69
C HIS A 129 -7.33 4.99 -7.86
N ASP A 130 -8.62 4.91 -8.24
CA ASP A 130 -9.48 6.08 -8.39
C ASP A 130 -9.60 6.89 -7.09
N TYR A 131 -9.64 6.26 -5.92
CA TYR A 131 -9.61 6.96 -4.63
C TYR A 131 -8.34 7.80 -4.46
N PHE A 132 -7.17 7.27 -4.77
CA PHE A 132 -5.92 8.04 -4.72
C PHE A 132 -5.96 9.22 -5.70
N VAL A 133 -6.37 8.99 -6.93
CA VAL A 133 -6.45 10.03 -7.97
C VAL A 133 -7.44 11.13 -7.57
N GLN A 134 -8.63 10.78 -7.09
CA GLN A 134 -9.68 11.75 -6.69
C GLN A 134 -9.25 12.62 -5.49
N THR A 135 -8.42 12.11 -4.61
CA THR A 135 -7.88 12.87 -3.47
C THR A 135 -6.66 13.71 -3.85
N GLY A 136 -6.22 13.67 -5.12
CA GLY A 136 -5.01 14.36 -5.58
C GLY A 136 -3.71 13.77 -4.98
N CYS A 137 -3.78 12.58 -4.40
CA CYS A 137 -2.64 11.94 -3.79
C CYS A 137 -1.76 11.28 -4.88
N PRO A 138 -0.45 11.58 -4.94
CA PRO A 138 0.46 10.83 -5.79
C PRO A 138 0.42 9.35 -5.45
N VAL A 139 0.49 8.47 -6.47
CA VAL A 139 0.45 7.02 -6.26
C VAL A 139 1.56 6.32 -7.04
N VAL A 140 2.18 5.34 -6.40
CA VAL A 140 3.12 4.40 -7.01
C VAL A 140 2.49 3.01 -6.98
N ILE A 141 2.46 2.35 -8.14
CA ILE A 141 1.97 0.98 -8.26
C ILE A 141 3.13 0.01 -8.01
N VAL A 142 2.95 -0.91 -7.09
CA VAL A 142 3.92 -1.95 -6.76
C VAL A 142 3.40 -3.28 -7.29
N ALA A 143 3.94 -3.73 -8.42
CA ALA A 143 3.56 -5.00 -9.06
C ALA A 143 4.31 -6.16 -8.39
N ASN A 144 3.72 -6.70 -7.31
CA ASN A 144 4.34 -7.72 -6.46
C ASN A 144 4.19 -9.13 -7.04
N LYS A 145 4.97 -10.07 -6.52
CA LYS A 145 5.08 -11.48 -6.94
C LYS A 145 5.75 -11.66 -8.31
N LEU A 146 6.63 -10.75 -8.67
CA LEU A 146 7.42 -10.82 -9.91
C LEU A 146 8.17 -12.14 -10.04
N ASP A 147 8.65 -12.71 -8.93
CA ASP A 147 9.35 -13.99 -8.86
C ASP A 147 8.53 -15.20 -9.34
N LYS A 148 7.24 -15.06 -9.50
CA LYS A 148 6.31 -16.08 -10.01
C LYS A 148 6.09 -15.98 -11.53
N LEU A 149 6.65 -14.97 -12.19
CA LEU A 149 6.57 -14.77 -13.64
C LEU A 149 7.83 -15.27 -14.34
N LYS A 150 7.65 -15.77 -15.56
CA LYS A 150 8.76 -15.99 -16.49
C LYS A 150 9.18 -14.66 -17.11
N ALA A 151 10.44 -14.53 -17.49
CA ALA A 151 10.97 -13.29 -18.07
C ALA A 151 10.11 -12.72 -19.21
N ARG A 152 9.60 -13.58 -20.10
CA ARG A 152 8.74 -13.20 -21.23
C ARG A 152 7.35 -12.68 -20.85
N GLU A 153 6.91 -12.91 -19.60
CA GLU A 153 5.58 -12.53 -19.10
C GLU A 153 5.62 -11.17 -18.39
N ILE A 154 6.79 -10.70 -18.00
CA ILE A 154 6.95 -9.49 -17.18
C ILE A 154 6.41 -8.25 -17.91
N GLU A 155 6.98 -7.91 -19.06
CA GLU A 155 6.58 -6.71 -19.81
C GLU A 155 5.10 -6.71 -20.23
N PRO A 156 4.54 -7.82 -20.78
CA PRO A 156 3.11 -7.85 -21.10
C PRO A 156 2.21 -7.65 -19.88
N ASN A 157 2.58 -8.21 -18.72
CA ASN A 157 1.78 -8.07 -17.51
C ASN A 157 1.87 -6.65 -16.93
N LEU A 158 3.04 -6.02 -16.96
CA LEU A 158 3.20 -4.63 -16.55
C LEU A 158 2.42 -3.68 -17.46
N ALA A 159 2.44 -3.91 -18.78
CA ALA A 159 1.64 -3.15 -19.73
C ALA A 159 0.13 -3.30 -19.45
N GLN A 160 -0.33 -4.53 -19.16
CA GLN A 160 -1.73 -4.78 -18.79
C GLN A 160 -2.14 -4.08 -17.49
N ILE A 161 -1.23 -3.99 -16.49
CA ILE A 161 -1.48 -3.24 -15.25
C ILE A 161 -1.66 -1.76 -15.57
N ARG A 162 -0.76 -1.16 -16.36
CA ARG A 162 -0.84 0.24 -16.76
C ARG A 162 -2.15 0.56 -17.50
N GLU A 163 -2.49 -0.27 -18.48
CA GLU A 163 -3.73 -0.12 -19.25
C GLU A 163 -4.97 -0.24 -18.37
N THR A 164 -5.04 -1.27 -17.51
CA THR A 164 -6.23 -1.55 -16.69
C THR A 164 -6.48 -0.47 -15.65
N LEU A 165 -5.43 0.08 -15.04
CA LEU A 165 -5.51 1.18 -14.08
C LEU A 165 -5.55 2.56 -14.76
N SER A 166 -5.50 2.62 -16.08
CA SER A 166 -5.47 3.88 -16.87
C SER A 166 -4.39 4.85 -16.39
N LEU A 167 -3.19 4.30 -16.12
CA LEU A 167 -2.07 5.08 -15.57
C LEU A 167 -1.57 6.11 -16.58
N ARG A 168 -1.26 7.31 -16.10
CA ARG A 168 -0.58 8.34 -16.86
C ARG A 168 0.90 7.96 -17.08
N ASP A 169 1.55 8.63 -18.01
CA ASP A 169 2.96 8.37 -18.36
C ASP A 169 3.91 8.63 -17.19
N ASP A 170 3.58 9.59 -16.33
CA ASP A 170 4.34 9.97 -15.14
C ASP A 170 4.11 9.06 -13.92
N GLU A 171 3.09 8.22 -13.95
CA GLU A 171 2.80 7.29 -12.84
C GLU A 171 3.70 6.06 -12.90
N LEU A 172 4.37 5.78 -11.77
CA LEU A 172 5.35 4.71 -11.68
C LEU A 172 4.69 3.36 -11.44
N VAL A 173 5.15 2.34 -12.18
CA VAL A 173 4.90 0.92 -11.88
C VAL A 173 6.24 0.27 -11.56
N ILE A 174 6.39 -0.20 -10.33
CA ILE A 174 7.62 -0.83 -9.84
C ILE A 174 7.43 -2.35 -9.83
N PRO A 175 8.17 -3.11 -10.69
CA PRO A 175 8.21 -4.56 -10.60
C PRO A 175 8.83 -4.97 -9.27
N PHE A 176 8.13 -5.79 -8.49
CA PHE A 176 8.52 -6.09 -7.11
C PHE A 176 8.42 -7.59 -6.78
N SER A 177 9.38 -8.08 -6.01
CA SER A 177 9.28 -9.39 -5.35
C SER A 177 9.58 -9.23 -3.86
N ALA A 178 8.57 -9.33 -3.02
CA ALA A 178 8.77 -9.36 -1.58
C ALA A 178 9.61 -10.56 -1.13
N GLU A 179 9.55 -11.67 -1.86
CA GLU A 179 10.33 -12.89 -1.59
C GLU A 179 11.81 -12.72 -1.91
N LYS A 180 12.13 -12.22 -3.11
CA LYS A 180 13.51 -12.06 -3.59
C LYS A 180 14.15 -10.71 -3.24
N GLY A 181 13.36 -9.70 -2.95
CA GLY A 181 13.81 -8.32 -2.70
C GLY A 181 13.99 -7.49 -3.95
N THR A 182 13.66 -8.02 -5.13
CA THR A 182 13.68 -7.27 -6.40
C THR A 182 12.78 -6.04 -6.27
N GLY A 183 13.24 -4.89 -6.79
CA GLY A 183 12.49 -3.63 -6.80
C GLY A 183 12.49 -2.85 -5.47
N LYS A 184 13.08 -3.40 -4.39
CA LYS A 184 13.08 -2.76 -3.08
C LYS A 184 13.79 -1.39 -3.10
N GLU A 185 14.98 -1.33 -3.66
CA GLU A 185 15.76 -0.09 -3.72
C GLU A 185 15.08 0.94 -4.62
N GLN A 186 14.49 0.50 -5.72
CA GLN A 186 13.70 1.35 -6.60
C GLN A 186 12.47 1.94 -5.89
N LEU A 187 11.78 1.13 -5.08
CA LEU A 187 10.64 1.61 -4.28
C LEU A 187 11.08 2.61 -3.21
N ILE A 188 12.19 2.35 -2.52
CA ILE A 188 12.76 3.29 -1.55
C ILE A 188 13.15 4.61 -2.23
N ALA A 189 13.79 4.56 -3.40
CA ALA A 189 14.14 5.76 -4.16
C ALA A 189 12.90 6.58 -4.52
N ALA A 190 11.86 5.95 -5.07
CA ALA A 190 10.60 6.61 -5.41
C ALA A 190 9.92 7.26 -4.18
N ILE A 191 9.96 6.60 -3.03
CA ILE A 191 9.46 7.17 -1.76
C ILE A 191 10.26 8.41 -1.36
N LEU A 192 11.60 8.34 -1.41
CA LEU A 192 12.47 9.44 -1.00
C LEU A 192 12.36 10.64 -1.94
N ASP A 193 12.21 10.41 -3.23
CA ASP A 193 12.00 11.46 -4.22
C ASP A 193 10.72 12.25 -3.91
N HIS A 194 9.60 11.55 -3.65
CA HIS A 194 8.33 12.19 -3.27
C HIS A 194 8.35 12.94 -1.92
N LEU A 195 9.27 12.58 -1.04
CA LEU A 195 9.40 13.26 0.26
C LEU A 195 10.32 14.48 0.22
N ASN A 196 11.07 14.66 -0.88
CA ASN A 196 11.97 15.79 -1.07
C ASN A 196 11.38 16.90 -1.96
N ASP A 197 10.26 16.61 -2.66
CA ASP A 197 9.45 17.57 -3.42
C ASP A 197 8.53 18.36 -2.47
#